data_7365db8599141c8ba24cd4e389fe6633
#
_entry.id   7365db8599141c8ba24cd4e389fe6633
#
_cell.length_a   1.000
_cell.length_b   1.000
_cell.length_c   1.000
_cell.angle_alpha   90.00
_cell.angle_beta   90.00
_cell.angle_gamma   90.00
#
_symmetry.space_group_name_H-M   'P 1'
#
loop_
_entity.id
_entity.type
_entity.pdbx_description
1 polymer ?
#
loop_
_entity_poly.entity_id
_entity_poly.type
_entity_poly.pdbx_seq_one_letter_code
_entity_poly.pdbx_strand_id
1 'polypeptide(L)'
;MSESPMPPGTPDVPGLVVGRFDPPHLGHSYLLDAALDRCDRVAVYVNSGPRDAAPGRLRTAWLAELHPGAVVIEIVHDLRTDFDDEALWQRWLDLFRAHWPFEHGPEVVCSSDPYVSELARRLGAEPVVVDAERLTVPISATMIRRHPAAHLDRLAPPVRAWVVANWL
;
A
#
# COMPACT_ATOMS: atom_id res chain seq x y z
N MET A 1 -24.80 -14.53 2.59
CA MET A 1 -23.79 -15.53 2.96
C MET A 1 -23.40 -15.32 4.41
N SER A 2 -23.65 -16.29 5.26
CA SER A 2 -23.17 -16.24 6.62
C SER A 2 -21.71 -16.64 6.62
N GLU A 3 -20.81 -15.74 6.99
CA GLU A 3 -19.45 -16.13 7.32
C GLU A 3 -19.50 -17.10 8.51
N SER A 4 -18.93 -18.27 8.33
CA SER A 4 -18.75 -19.19 9.45
C SER A 4 -17.81 -18.52 10.45
N PRO A 5 -18.18 -18.44 11.74
CA PRO A 5 -17.28 -17.86 12.73
C PRO A 5 -15.99 -18.65 12.77
N MET A 6 -14.86 -17.95 12.83
CA MET A 6 -13.56 -18.58 13.00
C MET A 6 -13.54 -19.42 14.29
N PRO A 7 -12.91 -20.61 14.26
CA PRO A 7 -12.77 -21.42 15.47
C PRO A 7 -12.05 -20.63 16.57
N PRO A 8 -12.44 -20.79 17.85
CA PRO A 8 -11.73 -20.18 18.97
C PRO A 8 -10.24 -20.58 18.94
N GLY A 9 -9.33 -19.61 19.08
CA GLY A 9 -7.89 -19.83 19.09
C GLY A 9 -7.21 -19.85 17.72
N THR A 10 -7.94 -19.63 16.61
CA THR A 10 -7.32 -19.41 15.29
C THR A 10 -6.63 -18.05 15.28
N PRO A 11 -5.31 -17.97 14.95
CA PRO A 11 -4.63 -16.68 14.89
C PRO A 11 -5.23 -15.80 13.80
N ASP A 12 -5.62 -14.59 14.16
CA ASP A 12 -6.02 -13.55 13.24
C ASP A 12 -4.82 -12.63 13.06
N VAL A 13 -4.27 -12.59 11.84
CA VAL A 13 -3.06 -11.84 11.51
C VAL A 13 -3.45 -10.62 10.69
N PRO A 14 -3.61 -9.44 11.30
CA PRO A 14 -3.84 -8.21 10.57
C PRO A 14 -2.54 -7.66 9.99
N GLY A 15 -2.55 -7.33 8.71
CA GLY A 15 -1.42 -6.79 7.98
C GLY A 15 -1.64 -5.37 7.51
N LEU A 16 -0.54 -4.64 7.32
CA LEU A 16 -0.52 -3.28 6.80
C LEU A 16 0.36 -3.21 5.55
N VAL A 17 -0.16 -2.56 4.52
CA VAL A 17 0.62 -2.14 3.35
C VAL A 17 0.56 -0.64 3.25
N VAL A 18 1.70 0.03 3.10
CA VAL A 18 1.78 1.48 3.00
C VAL A 18 2.46 1.85 1.69
N GLY A 19 1.90 2.81 0.97
CA GLY A 19 2.52 3.32 -0.24
C GLY A 19 1.81 4.54 -0.79
N ARG A 20 2.37 5.11 -1.85
CA ARG A 20 1.73 6.20 -2.62
C ARG A 20 0.87 5.66 -3.74
N PHE A 21 1.31 4.57 -4.38
CA PHE A 21 0.60 3.96 -5.51
C PHE A 21 0.28 4.99 -6.61
N ASP A 22 1.27 5.71 -7.05
CA ASP A 22 1.11 6.89 -7.91
C ASP A 22 1.80 6.75 -9.29
N PRO A 23 1.18 6.05 -10.25
CA PRO A 23 -0.10 5.35 -10.17
C PRO A 23 0.04 3.91 -9.65
N PRO A 24 -1.06 3.25 -9.27
CA PRO A 24 -1.04 1.81 -9.02
C PRO A 24 -0.62 1.04 -10.27
N HIS A 25 0.18 0.01 -10.11
CA HIS A 25 0.68 -0.83 -11.21
C HIS A 25 0.72 -2.31 -10.81
N LEU A 26 1.11 -3.17 -11.74
CA LEU A 26 1.12 -4.63 -11.49
C LEU A 26 2.07 -5.05 -10.37
N GLY A 27 3.14 -4.30 -10.12
CA GLY A 27 4.02 -4.53 -8.97
C GLY A 27 3.32 -4.29 -7.65
N HIS A 28 2.46 -3.29 -7.57
CA HIS A 28 1.61 -3.05 -6.40
C HIS A 28 0.57 -4.17 -6.23
N SER A 29 -0.02 -4.65 -7.31
CA SER A 29 -0.95 -5.80 -7.24
C SER A 29 -0.23 -7.05 -6.72
N TYR A 30 0.98 -7.31 -7.17
CA TYR A 30 1.80 -8.41 -6.66
C TYR A 30 2.05 -8.27 -5.15
N LEU A 31 2.38 -7.07 -4.68
CA LEU A 31 2.57 -6.78 -3.26
C LEU A 31 1.29 -7.01 -2.45
N LEU A 32 0.15 -6.50 -2.92
CA LEU A 32 -1.12 -6.64 -2.22
C LEU A 32 -1.58 -8.10 -2.19
N ASP A 33 -1.40 -8.83 -3.28
CA ASP A 33 -1.72 -10.27 -3.33
C ASP A 33 -0.87 -11.06 -2.33
N ALA A 34 0.42 -10.75 -2.22
CA ALA A 34 1.30 -11.37 -1.23
C ALA A 34 0.86 -11.06 0.22
N ALA A 35 0.44 -9.83 0.49
CA ALA A 35 -0.07 -9.44 1.80
C ALA A 35 -1.38 -10.17 2.13
N LEU A 36 -2.30 -10.29 1.17
CA LEU A 36 -3.57 -10.99 1.35
C LEU A 36 -3.39 -12.49 1.54
N ASP A 37 -2.36 -13.08 0.93
CA ASP A 37 -2.01 -14.50 1.15
C ASP A 37 -1.41 -14.72 2.55
N ARG A 38 -0.65 -13.76 3.05
CA ARG A 38 0.09 -13.87 4.32
C ARG A 38 -0.77 -13.52 5.54
N CYS A 39 -1.76 -12.64 5.37
CA CYS A 39 -2.54 -12.06 6.47
C CYS A 39 -4.03 -12.36 6.31
N ASP A 40 -4.73 -12.48 7.45
CA ASP A 40 -6.18 -12.73 7.46
C ASP A 40 -6.98 -11.46 7.13
N ARG A 41 -6.45 -10.30 7.50
CA ARG A 41 -7.02 -8.99 7.18
C ARG A 41 -5.90 -8.05 6.78
N VAL A 42 -6.14 -7.23 5.77
CA VAL A 42 -5.15 -6.28 5.27
C VAL A 42 -5.74 -4.89 5.17
N ALA A 43 -5.07 -3.92 5.78
CA ALA A 43 -5.30 -2.51 5.55
C ALA A 43 -4.23 -1.98 4.58
N VAL A 44 -4.65 -1.19 3.61
CA VAL A 44 -3.77 -0.53 2.65
C VAL A 44 -3.89 0.97 2.85
N TYR A 45 -2.79 1.62 3.21
CA TYR A 45 -2.72 3.07 3.35
C TYR A 45 -2.20 3.69 2.07
N VAL A 46 -3.04 4.51 1.46
CA VAL A 46 -2.68 5.27 0.26
C VAL A 46 -2.28 6.67 0.72
N ASN A 47 -0.99 6.92 0.82
CA ASN A 47 -0.48 8.25 1.19
C ASN A 47 -0.74 9.23 0.04
N SER A 48 -1.45 10.30 0.32
CA SER A 48 -1.76 11.33 -0.66
C SER A 48 -1.39 12.72 -0.16
N GLY A 49 -0.96 13.56 -1.09
CA GLY A 49 -0.53 14.91 -0.80
C GLY A 49 -0.58 15.81 -2.03
N PRO A 50 -0.19 17.10 -1.89
CA PRO A 50 -0.37 18.09 -2.95
C PRO A 50 0.50 17.88 -4.18
N ARG A 51 1.51 16.99 -4.12
CA ARG A 51 2.45 16.76 -5.23
C ARG A 51 2.17 15.47 -6.00
N ASP A 52 1.04 14.81 -5.74
CA ASP A 52 0.71 13.55 -6.39
C ASP A 52 0.38 13.76 -7.87
N ALA A 53 0.82 12.82 -8.71
CA ALA A 53 0.56 12.86 -10.15
C ALA A 53 -0.87 12.43 -10.48
N ALA A 54 -1.39 11.41 -9.79
CA ALA A 54 -2.78 10.99 -9.89
C ALA A 54 -3.52 11.33 -8.59
N PRO A 55 -4.78 11.78 -8.65
CA PRO A 55 -5.53 12.13 -7.44
C PRO A 55 -5.60 10.97 -6.44
N GLY A 56 -5.38 11.28 -5.14
CA GLY A 56 -5.38 10.26 -4.08
C GLY A 56 -6.69 9.50 -3.97
N ARG A 57 -7.83 10.18 -4.12
CA ARG A 57 -9.16 9.54 -4.13
C ARG A 57 -9.32 8.51 -5.24
N LEU A 58 -8.74 8.76 -6.42
CA LEU A 58 -8.79 7.80 -7.54
C LEU A 58 -7.87 6.62 -7.29
N ARG A 59 -6.66 6.85 -6.82
CA ARG A 59 -5.73 5.76 -6.47
C ARG A 59 -6.32 4.83 -5.42
N THR A 60 -6.96 5.40 -4.41
CA THR A 60 -7.67 4.65 -3.37
C THR A 60 -8.82 3.84 -3.96
N ALA A 61 -9.65 4.45 -4.80
CA ALA A 61 -10.78 3.77 -5.44
C ALA A 61 -10.31 2.63 -6.36
N TRP A 62 -9.26 2.84 -7.15
CA TRP A 62 -8.71 1.79 -8.02
C TRP A 62 -8.19 0.59 -7.22
N LEU A 63 -7.46 0.84 -6.14
CA LEU A 63 -6.95 -0.24 -5.31
C LEU A 63 -8.07 -1.02 -4.62
N ALA A 64 -9.11 -0.33 -4.15
CA ALA A 64 -10.29 -0.97 -3.57
C ALA A 64 -11.04 -1.84 -4.58
N GLU A 65 -11.16 -1.38 -5.82
CA GLU A 65 -11.81 -2.13 -6.91
C GLU A 65 -10.98 -3.36 -7.30
N LEU A 66 -9.66 -3.20 -7.43
CA LEU A 66 -8.76 -4.28 -7.87
C LEU A 66 -8.49 -5.30 -6.75
N HIS A 67 -8.60 -4.91 -5.50
CA HIS A 67 -8.29 -5.74 -4.33
C HIS A 67 -9.43 -5.67 -3.30
N PRO A 68 -10.61 -6.23 -3.61
CA PRO A 68 -11.79 -6.11 -2.74
C PRO A 68 -11.63 -6.81 -1.38
N GLY A 69 -10.64 -7.70 -1.24
CA GLY A 69 -10.31 -8.33 0.04
C GLY A 69 -9.55 -7.43 1.02
N ALA A 70 -9.09 -6.26 0.59
CA ALA A 70 -8.37 -5.31 1.43
C ALA A 70 -9.24 -4.14 1.86
N VAL A 71 -8.94 -3.56 3.02
CA VAL A 71 -9.52 -2.28 3.48
C VAL A 71 -8.57 -1.18 3.02
N VAL A 72 -8.96 -0.41 2.01
CA VAL A 72 -8.12 0.63 1.42
C VAL A 72 -8.51 2.00 1.97
N ILE A 73 -7.55 2.72 2.52
CA ILE A 73 -7.76 3.99 3.22
C ILE A 73 -6.83 5.05 2.65
N GLU A 74 -7.40 6.17 2.20
CA GLU A 74 -6.61 7.34 1.83
C GLU A 74 -6.12 8.06 3.09
N ILE A 75 -4.80 8.29 3.16
CA ILE A 75 -4.17 9.07 4.22
C ILE A 75 -3.68 10.39 3.62
N VAL A 76 -4.47 11.44 3.79
CA VAL A 76 -4.12 12.78 3.31
C VAL A 76 -3.21 13.45 4.33
N HIS A 77 -2.00 13.83 3.92
CA HIS A 77 -1.03 14.48 4.79
C HIS A 77 -0.01 15.30 3.99
N ASP A 78 0.77 16.10 4.71
CA ASP A 78 1.88 16.87 4.14
C ASP A 78 3.18 16.60 4.92
N LEU A 79 3.36 15.38 5.43
CA LEU A 79 4.57 14.97 6.11
C LEU A 79 5.67 14.65 5.11
N ARG A 80 6.88 15.18 5.37
CA ARG A 80 8.09 14.80 4.63
C ARG A 80 8.59 13.44 5.08
N THR A 81 9.55 12.88 4.35
CA THR A 81 10.24 11.64 4.71
C THR A 81 11.67 11.97 5.10
N ASP A 82 12.02 11.67 6.35
CA ASP A 82 13.37 11.77 6.88
C ASP A 82 13.54 10.71 7.97
N PHE A 83 14.28 9.65 7.65
CA PHE A 83 14.42 8.49 8.53
C PHE A 83 15.25 8.78 9.79
N ASP A 84 16.01 9.87 9.81
CA ASP A 84 16.83 10.29 10.95
C ASP A 84 16.11 11.23 11.92
N ASP A 85 14.92 11.68 11.58
CA ASP A 85 14.13 12.59 12.41
C ASP A 85 13.13 11.82 13.29
N GLU A 86 13.47 11.63 14.56
CA GLU A 86 12.64 10.89 15.52
C GLU A 86 11.27 11.56 15.77
N ALA A 87 11.22 12.88 15.82
CA ALA A 87 9.98 13.61 16.01
C ALA A 87 9.04 13.41 14.82
N LEU A 88 9.59 13.37 13.61
CA LEU A 88 8.84 13.08 12.39
C LEU A 88 8.34 11.65 12.37
N TRP A 89 9.16 10.66 12.77
CA TRP A 89 8.70 9.28 12.94
C TRP A 89 7.50 9.19 13.86
N GLN A 90 7.53 9.90 14.99
CA GLN A 90 6.40 9.87 15.92
C GLN A 90 5.12 10.43 15.28
N ARG A 91 5.22 11.47 14.47
CA ARG A 91 4.08 12.02 13.72
C ARG A 91 3.51 11.01 12.71
N TRP A 92 4.37 10.27 12.00
CA TRP A 92 3.97 9.21 11.10
C TRP A 92 3.24 8.08 11.85
N LEU A 93 3.80 7.65 12.98
CA LEU A 93 3.18 6.59 13.78
C LEU A 93 1.83 7.00 14.34
N ASP A 94 1.71 8.23 14.85
CA ASP A 94 0.43 8.75 15.34
C ASP A 94 -0.62 8.79 14.22
N LEU A 95 -0.22 9.22 13.03
CA LEU A 95 -1.07 9.27 11.86
C LEU A 95 -1.57 7.85 11.47
N PHE A 96 -0.66 6.89 11.41
CA PHE A 96 -1.00 5.51 11.03
C PHE A 96 -1.88 4.84 12.09
N ARG A 97 -1.61 5.04 13.36
CA ARG A 97 -2.44 4.50 14.45
C ARG A 97 -3.83 5.12 14.48
N ALA A 98 -3.95 6.40 14.16
CA ALA A 98 -5.25 7.09 14.11
C ALA A 98 -6.18 6.52 13.02
N HIS A 99 -5.62 5.97 11.94
CA HIS A 99 -6.39 5.40 10.83
C HIS A 99 -6.53 3.88 10.87
N TRP A 100 -5.86 3.21 11.80
CA TRP A 100 -5.88 1.75 11.87
C TRP A 100 -7.31 1.22 12.06
N PRO A 101 -7.82 0.36 11.14
CA PRO A 101 -9.23 0.00 11.13
C PRO A 101 -9.58 -1.22 11.98
N PHE A 102 -8.57 -1.94 12.51
CA PHE A 102 -8.79 -3.19 13.22
C PHE A 102 -8.57 -3.04 14.72
N GLU A 103 -9.08 -4.00 15.53
CA GLU A 103 -9.00 -3.93 17.00
C GLU A 103 -7.57 -4.03 17.52
N HIS A 104 -6.71 -4.83 16.86
CA HIS A 104 -5.32 -5.04 17.25
C HIS A 104 -4.41 -5.03 16.02
N GLY A 105 -3.12 -4.95 16.27
CA GLY A 105 -2.10 -4.93 15.24
C GLY A 105 -1.68 -3.52 14.83
N PRO A 106 -1.01 -3.39 13.65
CA PRO A 106 -0.70 -4.49 12.74
C PRO A 106 0.31 -5.49 13.32
N GLU A 107 0.22 -6.75 12.90
CA GLU A 107 1.18 -7.79 13.25
C GLU A 107 2.22 -7.99 12.14
N VAL A 108 1.88 -7.64 10.91
CA VAL A 108 2.74 -7.74 9.74
C VAL A 108 2.68 -6.43 8.98
N VAL A 109 3.83 -5.95 8.49
CA VAL A 109 3.91 -4.83 7.54
C VAL A 109 4.61 -5.31 6.29
N CYS A 110 3.93 -5.21 5.15
CA CYS A 110 4.46 -5.62 3.85
C CYS A 110 4.81 -4.39 3.01
N SER A 111 5.95 -4.44 2.34
CA SER A 111 6.35 -3.42 1.38
C SER A 111 7.40 -3.98 0.42
N SER A 112 7.56 -3.33 -0.73
CA SER A 112 8.69 -3.56 -1.61
C SER A 112 9.92 -2.72 -1.25
N ASP A 113 9.77 -1.77 -0.33
CA ASP A 113 10.85 -0.86 0.06
C ASP A 113 11.54 -1.31 1.36
N PRO A 114 12.89 -1.20 1.44
CA PRO A 114 13.65 -1.61 2.62
C PRO A 114 13.27 -0.90 3.92
N TYR A 115 12.68 0.30 3.86
CA TYR A 115 12.26 1.04 5.05
C TYR A 115 11.20 0.30 5.88
N VAL A 116 10.56 -0.73 5.30
CA VAL A 116 9.53 -1.51 5.98
C VAL A 116 10.04 -2.12 7.29
N SER A 117 11.32 -2.48 7.36
CA SER A 117 11.91 -3.06 8.57
C SER A 117 11.85 -2.09 9.76
N GLU A 118 12.17 -0.82 9.55
CA GLU A 118 12.11 0.18 10.60
C GLU A 118 10.67 0.54 10.98
N LEU A 119 9.79 0.69 10.00
CA LEU A 119 8.38 0.94 10.24
C LEU A 119 7.74 -0.20 11.05
N ALA A 120 7.99 -1.45 10.65
CA ALA A 120 7.47 -2.63 11.34
C ALA A 120 7.98 -2.69 12.79
N ARG A 121 9.29 -2.46 13.01
CA ARG A 121 9.86 -2.43 14.34
C ARG A 121 9.17 -1.41 15.24
N ARG A 122 8.93 -0.22 14.74
CA ARG A 122 8.27 0.87 15.49
C ARG A 122 6.80 0.58 15.78
N LEU A 123 6.14 -0.17 14.92
CA LEU A 123 4.74 -0.59 15.12
C LEU A 123 4.63 -1.90 15.93
N GLY A 124 5.74 -2.54 16.27
CA GLY A 124 5.73 -3.84 16.96
C GLY A 124 5.31 -4.99 16.06
N ALA A 125 5.57 -4.89 14.77
CA ALA A 125 5.13 -5.83 13.74
C ALA A 125 6.32 -6.54 13.07
N GLU A 126 6.03 -7.66 12.39
CA GLU A 126 6.98 -8.38 11.56
C GLU A 126 7.08 -7.72 10.19
N PRO A 127 8.29 -7.40 9.68
CA PRO A 127 8.46 -6.89 8.33
C PRO A 127 8.44 -8.02 7.30
N VAL A 128 7.73 -7.80 6.19
CA VAL A 128 7.75 -8.70 5.03
C VAL A 128 8.11 -7.87 3.79
N VAL A 129 9.30 -8.11 3.25
CA VAL A 129 9.79 -7.45 2.05
C VAL A 129 9.39 -8.29 0.83
N VAL A 130 8.68 -7.68 -0.12
CA VAL A 130 8.14 -8.35 -1.30
C VAL A 130 8.78 -7.77 -2.55
N ASP A 131 9.53 -8.60 -3.29
CA ASP A 131 10.13 -8.24 -4.59
C ASP A 131 10.93 -6.92 -4.54
N ALA A 132 11.78 -6.75 -3.54
CA ALA A 132 12.53 -5.50 -3.30
C ALA A 132 13.40 -5.09 -4.51
N GLU A 133 13.95 -6.05 -5.23
CA GLU A 133 14.78 -5.82 -6.42
C GLU A 133 13.95 -5.73 -7.72
N ARG A 134 12.63 -5.86 -7.64
CA ARG A 134 11.69 -5.80 -8.77
C ARG A 134 12.02 -6.81 -9.86
N LEU A 135 12.41 -8.03 -9.46
CA LEU A 135 12.75 -9.11 -10.39
C LEU A 135 11.53 -9.85 -10.91
N THR A 136 10.50 -10.01 -10.05
CA THR A 136 9.25 -10.68 -10.43
C THR A 136 8.36 -9.78 -11.27
N VAL A 137 8.17 -8.52 -10.84
CA VAL A 137 7.43 -7.51 -11.62
C VAL A 137 8.33 -6.29 -11.78
N PRO A 138 9.05 -6.18 -12.92
CA PRO A 138 10.10 -5.17 -13.11
C PRO A 138 9.53 -3.80 -13.50
N ILE A 139 8.79 -3.15 -12.60
CA ILE A 139 8.19 -1.84 -12.82
C ILE A 139 8.19 -1.00 -11.54
N SER A 140 8.28 0.30 -11.69
CA SER A 140 8.08 1.26 -10.61
C SER A 140 7.17 2.40 -11.04
N ALA A 141 6.51 3.05 -10.09
CA ALA A 141 5.68 4.21 -10.39
C ALA A 141 6.49 5.36 -11.02
N THR A 142 7.74 5.54 -10.59
CA THR A 142 8.64 6.54 -11.19
C THR A 142 8.88 6.27 -12.68
N MET A 143 9.10 5.03 -13.08
CA MET A 143 9.27 4.66 -14.50
C MET A 143 8.01 4.99 -15.30
N ILE A 144 6.84 4.70 -14.75
CA ILE A 144 5.55 4.97 -15.41
C ILE A 144 5.35 6.47 -15.55
N ARG A 145 5.58 7.26 -14.50
CA ARG A 145 5.43 8.73 -14.59
C ARG A 145 6.38 9.37 -15.58
N ARG A 146 7.61 8.85 -15.71
CA ARG A 146 8.59 9.37 -16.66
C ARG A 146 8.30 9.00 -18.12
N HIS A 147 7.78 7.79 -18.33
CA HIS A 147 7.54 7.25 -19.68
C HIS A 147 6.22 6.47 -19.71
N PRO A 148 5.06 7.15 -19.53
CA PRO A 148 3.79 6.45 -19.40
C PRO A 148 3.41 5.60 -20.63
N ALA A 149 3.66 6.10 -21.84
CA ALA A 149 3.35 5.36 -23.06
C ALA A 149 4.09 4.02 -23.17
N ALA A 150 5.31 3.93 -22.59
CA ALA A 150 6.13 2.73 -22.66
C ALA A 150 5.68 1.64 -21.66
N HIS A 151 4.83 1.96 -20.69
CA HIS A 151 4.50 1.07 -19.57
C HIS A 151 3.00 0.86 -19.37
N LEU A 152 2.18 1.13 -20.37
CA LEU A 152 0.72 0.94 -20.28
C LEU A 152 0.33 -0.51 -20.01
N ASP A 153 1.12 -1.46 -20.46
CA ASP A 153 0.93 -2.90 -20.22
C ASP A 153 1.13 -3.30 -18.75
N ARG A 154 1.71 -2.43 -17.92
CA ARG A 154 1.90 -2.63 -16.49
C ARG A 154 0.79 -2.04 -15.62
N LEU A 155 -0.27 -1.54 -16.26
CA LEU A 155 -1.40 -0.90 -15.61
C LEU A 155 -2.67 -1.73 -15.80
N ALA A 156 -3.46 -1.86 -14.73
CA ALA A 156 -4.80 -2.43 -14.82
C ALA A 156 -5.71 -1.52 -15.68
N PRO A 157 -6.76 -2.08 -16.30
CA PRO A 157 -7.61 -1.34 -17.25
C PRO A 157 -8.11 0.03 -16.76
N PRO A 158 -8.67 0.20 -15.55
CA PRO A 158 -9.16 1.52 -15.13
C PRO A 158 -8.04 2.54 -14.95
N VAL A 159 -6.88 2.11 -14.46
CA VAL A 159 -5.70 2.99 -14.29
C VAL A 159 -5.14 3.37 -15.65
N ARG A 160 -5.02 2.41 -16.56
CA ARG A 160 -4.55 2.63 -17.93
C ARG A 160 -5.42 3.65 -18.66
N ALA A 161 -6.73 3.50 -18.57
CA ALA A 161 -7.67 4.42 -19.23
C ALA A 161 -7.48 5.85 -18.73
N TRP A 162 -7.30 6.04 -17.45
CA TRP A 162 -7.07 7.36 -16.88
C TRP A 162 -5.72 7.95 -17.31
N VAL A 163 -4.65 7.16 -17.29
CA VAL A 163 -3.31 7.60 -17.73
C VAL A 163 -3.32 8.02 -19.20
N VAL A 164 -3.95 7.23 -20.08
CA VAL A 164 -4.10 7.58 -21.49
C VAL A 164 -4.85 8.91 -21.65
N ALA A 165 -5.93 9.11 -20.90
CA ALA A 165 -6.75 10.31 -21.01
C ALA A 165 -6.08 11.58 -20.43
N ASN A 166 -5.16 11.44 -19.47
CA ASN A 166 -4.64 12.58 -18.73
C ASN A 166 -3.13 12.84 -18.93
N TRP A 167 -2.35 11.84 -19.34
CA TRP A 167 -0.90 11.95 -19.46
C TRP A 167 -0.37 11.79 -20.89
N LEU A 168 -1.20 11.39 -21.85
CA LEU A 168 -0.81 11.16 -23.26
C LEU A 168 -1.55 12.03 -24.29
#